data_2d50070d6a734731688046e1840cee4e
#
_entry.id   2d50070d6a734731688046e1840cee4e
#
_cell.length_a   1.000
_cell.length_b   1.000
_cell.length_c   1.000
_cell.angle_alpha   90.00
_cell.angle_beta   90.00
_cell.angle_gamma   90.00
#
_symmetry.space_group_name_H-M   'P 1'
#
loop_
_entity.id
_entity.type
_entity.pdbx_description
1 polymer ?
#
loop_
_entity_poly.entity_id
_entity_poly.type
_entity_poly.pdbx_seq_one_letter_code
_entity_poly.pdbx_strand_id
1 'polypeptide(L)'
;MKSRFLLYFLLIPILLSAQPYAVRQLGIEKGLSNNYVVSIAQDKEGFLWFATEEGLNKFDGTRFITYYKNETRNGYGITGNELNCLLDDPKDSILWIGTQRAGLNAYDYVNDTFTFYRHNEAVPESIITDDVTNIIAADDGNLWVTTYWKGIEYFD
;
A
#
# COMPACT_ATOMS: atom_id res chain seq x y z
N MET A 1 -12.89 -73.09 26.80
CA MET A 1 -11.74 -72.11 26.77
C MET A 1 -12.16 -70.89 25.97
N LYS A 2 -12.43 -69.78 26.67
CA LYS A 2 -12.82 -68.47 26.01
C LYS A 2 -11.59 -67.63 25.93
N SER A 3 -11.08 -67.42 24.71
CA SER A 3 -9.97 -66.49 24.41
C SER A 3 -10.47 -65.11 24.53
N ARG A 4 -9.91 -64.31 25.48
CA ARG A 4 -10.13 -62.87 25.62
C ARG A 4 -9.08 -62.16 24.76
N PHE A 5 -9.48 -61.66 23.60
CA PHE A 5 -8.67 -60.69 22.82
C PHE A 5 -8.68 -59.34 23.55
N LEU A 6 -7.52 -59.01 24.10
CA LEU A 6 -7.28 -57.66 24.68
C LEU A 6 -6.85 -56.70 23.56
N LEU A 7 -7.78 -55.84 23.17
CA LEU A 7 -7.51 -54.82 22.16
C LEU A 7 -6.73 -53.66 22.81
N TYR A 8 -5.41 -53.65 22.64
CA TYR A 8 -4.59 -52.47 23.02
C TYR A 8 -4.85 -51.36 22.02
N PHE A 9 -5.64 -50.37 22.43
CA PHE A 9 -5.76 -49.11 21.73
C PHE A 9 -4.45 -48.31 21.92
N LEU A 10 -3.57 -48.37 20.93
CA LEU A 10 -2.33 -47.59 20.92
C LEU A 10 -2.71 -46.09 20.69
N LEU A 11 -2.85 -45.36 21.78
CA LEU A 11 -2.96 -43.88 21.74
C LEU A 11 -1.63 -43.32 21.25
N ILE A 12 -1.54 -43.10 19.95
CA ILE A 12 -0.44 -42.32 19.38
C ILE A 12 -0.72 -40.86 19.71
N PRO A 13 0.10 -40.19 20.55
CA PRO A 13 -0.05 -38.76 20.75
C PRO A 13 0.28 -38.08 19.40
N ILE A 14 -0.72 -37.52 18.77
CA ILE A 14 -0.52 -36.60 17.65
C ILE A 14 0.18 -35.38 18.26
N LEU A 15 1.49 -35.32 18.10
CA LEU A 15 2.26 -34.14 18.40
C LEU A 15 1.82 -33.06 17.39
N LEU A 16 0.80 -32.27 17.74
CA LEU A 16 0.51 -31.03 17.06
C LEU A 16 1.70 -30.08 17.33
N SER A 17 2.65 -30.11 16.43
CA SER A 17 3.70 -29.09 16.40
C SER A 17 3.03 -27.79 15.97
N ALA A 18 2.67 -26.95 16.94
CA ALA A 18 2.32 -25.57 16.66
C ALA A 18 3.57 -24.91 16.05
N GLN A 19 3.49 -24.54 14.77
CA GLN A 19 4.58 -23.79 14.15
C GLN A 19 4.70 -22.45 14.88
N PRO A 20 5.87 -22.12 15.43
CA PRO A 20 6.04 -20.82 16.06
C PRO A 20 5.89 -19.73 14.98
N TYR A 21 4.95 -18.82 15.17
CA TYR A 21 4.87 -17.62 14.33
C TYR A 21 6.13 -16.81 14.55
N ALA A 22 6.89 -16.59 13.48
CA ALA A 22 8.02 -15.67 13.51
C ALA A 22 7.49 -14.27 13.18
N VAL A 23 7.47 -13.38 14.17
CA VAL A 23 7.17 -11.96 13.97
C VAL A 23 8.46 -11.24 13.67
N ARG A 24 8.50 -10.53 12.53
CA ARG A 24 9.61 -9.64 12.16
C ARG A 24 9.11 -8.21 12.20
N GLN A 25 9.75 -7.38 12.99
CA GLN A 25 9.50 -5.94 13.00
C GLN A 25 10.38 -5.26 11.95
N LEU A 26 9.79 -4.39 11.15
CA LEU A 26 10.46 -3.53 10.17
C LEU A 26 10.10 -2.08 10.51
N GLY A 27 11.10 -1.29 10.83
CA GLY A 27 10.94 0.11 11.21
C GLY A 27 12.05 0.98 10.64
N ILE A 28 12.17 2.18 11.17
CA ILE A 28 13.19 3.15 10.73
C ILE A 28 14.61 2.62 10.85
N GLU A 29 14.88 1.74 11.82
CA GLU A 29 16.18 1.07 12.00
C GLU A 29 16.51 0.07 10.86
N LYS A 30 15.53 -0.26 10.02
CA LYS A 30 15.66 -1.11 8.83
C LYS A 30 15.54 -0.33 7.53
N GLY A 31 15.38 1.01 7.61
CA GLY A 31 15.34 1.90 6.47
C GLY A 31 13.93 2.38 6.05
N LEU A 32 12.90 2.06 6.84
CA LEU A 32 11.59 2.67 6.64
C LEU A 32 11.66 4.17 6.97
N SER A 33 11.00 5.01 6.18
CA SER A 33 11.09 6.48 6.34
C SER A 33 10.46 6.99 7.64
N ASN A 34 9.38 6.35 8.10
CA ASN A 34 8.70 6.68 9.35
C ASN A 34 7.96 5.46 9.90
N ASN A 35 7.93 5.31 11.23
CA ASN A 35 7.22 4.19 11.88
C ASN A 35 5.70 4.32 11.85
N TYR A 36 5.16 5.49 11.49
CA TYR A 36 3.72 5.69 11.32
C TYR A 36 3.33 5.33 9.89
N VAL A 37 2.96 4.06 9.71
CA VAL A 37 2.51 3.50 8.43
C VAL A 37 0.99 3.62 8.37
N VAL A 38 0.47 4.32 7.38
CA VAL A 38 -0.96 4.60 7.21
C VAL A 38 -1.63 3.67 6.20
N SER A 39 -0.86 3.16 5.23
CA SER A 39 -1.38 2.26 4.20
C SER A 39 -0.30 1.32 3.67
N ILE A 40 -0.72 0.14 3.23
CA ILE A 40 0.14 -0.88 2.64
C ILE A 40 -0.53 -1.40 1.37
N ALA A 41 0.25 -1.54 0.30
CA ALA A 41 -0.17 -2.21 -0.93
C ALA A 41 0.90 -3.23 -1.35
N GLN A 42 0.51 -4.21 -2.16
CA GLN A 42 1.44 -5.14 -2.79
C GLN A 42 1.24 -5.10 -4.28
N ASP A 43 2.31 -4.84 -5.04
CA ASP A 43 2.25 -4.85 -6.48
C ASP A 43 2.29 -6.27 -7.07
N LYS A 44 2.01 -6.39 -8.37
CA LYS A 44 1.99 -7.67 -9.10
C LYS A 44 3.34 -8.40 -9.13
N GLU A 45 4.42 -7.72 -8.87
CA GLU A 45 5.77 -8.27 -8.80
C GLU A 45 6.13 -8.77 -7.40
N GLY A 46 5.25 -8.50 -6.42
CA GLY A 46 5.39 -8.92 -5.03
C GLY A 46 6.11 -7.93 -4.13
N PHE A 47 6.51 -6.76 -4.62
CA PHE A 47 7.03 -5.70 -3.77
C PHE A 47 5.95 -5.14 -2.86
N LEU A 48 6.32 -4.81 -1.63
CA LEU A 48 5.43 -4.12 -0.70
C LEU A 48 5.67 -2.62 -0.75
N TRP A 49 4.57 -1.88 -0.78
CA TRP A 49 4.57 -0.43 -0.75
C TRP A 49 3.96 0.07 0.55
N PHE A 50 4.61 1.02 1.20
CA PHE A 50 4.18 1.57 2.48
C PHE A 50 4.05 3.08 2.35
N ALA A 51 2.84 3.58 2.60
CA ALA A 51 2.61 5.01 2.79
C ALA A 51 2.86 5.35 4.26
N THR A 52 3.64 6.40 4.48
CA THR A 52 3.93 6.91 5.81
C THR A 52 3.68 8.42 5.90
N GLU A 53 3.79 9.01 7.09
CA GLU A 53 3.79 10.46 7.25
C GLU A 53 5.05 11.13 6.68
N GLU A 54 6.09 10.37 6.33
CA GLU A 54 7.35 10.89 5.80
C GLU A 54 7.81 10.14 4.54
N GLY A 55 6.91 9.97 3.57
CA GLY A 55 7.24 9.47 2.25
C GLY A 55 6.67 8.10 1.92
N LEU A 56 6.88 7.71 0.66
CA LEU A 56 6.51 6.43 0.09
C LEU A 56 7.70 5.49 0.14
N ASN A 57 7.49 4.25 0.58
CA ASN A 57 8.54 3.26 0.68
C ASN A 57 8.20 2.03 -0.15
N LYS A 58 9.13 1.56 -0.97
CA LYS A 58 9.10 0.27 -1.66
C LYS A 58 10.02 -0.71 -0.95
N PHE A 59 9.55 -1.91 -0.66
CA PHE A 59 10.30 -2.96 0.02
C PHE A 59 10.42 -4.20 -0.86
N ASP A 60 11.66 -4.66 -1.09
CA ASP A 60 11.98 -5.81 -1.93
C ASP A 60 12.13 -7.14 -1.15
N GLY A 61 11.76 -7.15 0.14
CA GLY A 61 11.96 -8.29 1.05
C GLY A 61 13.25 -8.19 1.87
N THR A 62 14.18 -7.30 1.49
CA THR A 62 15.49 -7.10 2.15
C THR A 62 15.76 -5.65 2.52
N ARG A 63 15.43 -4.71 1.66
CA ARG A 63 15.72 -3.29 1.82
C ARG A 63 14.55 -2.41 1.39
N PHE A 64 14.53 -1.19 1.92
CA PHE A 64 13.62 -0.13 1.52
C PHE A 64 14.27 0.79 0.49
N ILE A 65 13.47 1.23 -0.48
CA ILE A 65 13.74 2.38 -1.36
C ILE A 65 12.67 3.40 -1.00
N THR A 66 13.09 4.63 -0.66
CA THR A 66 12.15 5.68 -0.23
C THR A 66 12.06 6.76 -1.29
N TYR A 67 10.83 7.22 -1.53
CA TYR A 67 10.51 8.34 -2.41
C TYR A 67 10.00 9.49 -1.56
N TYR A 68 10.64 10.64 -1.68
CA TYR A 68 10.29 11.86 -0.98
C TYR A 68 9.78 12.95 -1.94
N LYS A 69 9.12 13.94 -1.37
CA LYS A 69 8.73 15.14 -2.10
C LYS A 69 9.96 15.83 -2.69
N ASN A 70 9.89 16.15 -3.99
CA ASN A 70 10.92 16.91 -4.73
C ASN A 70 12.32 16.27 -4.76
N GLU A 71 12.51 15.04 -4.33
CA GLU A 71 13.77 14.32 -4.53
C GLU A 71 13.88 13.79 -5.96
N THR A 72 13.79 14.71 -6.92
CA THR A 72 13.75 14.34 -8.32
C THR A 72 15.05 14.72 -8.99
N ARG A 73 15.87 13.75 -9.32
CA ARG A 73 16.93 13.97 -10.31
C ARG A 73 16.38 14.24 -11.71
N ASN A 74 15.08 13.90 -11.98
CA ASN A 74 14.46 14.00 -13.31
C ASN A 74 12.97 14.39 -13.27
N GLY A 75 12.49 15.10 -12.24
CA GLY A 75 11.06 15.40 -12.12
C GLY A 75 10.20 14.29 -11.53
N TYR A 76 10.79 13.26 -10.97
CA TYR A 76 10.13 12.04 -10.50
C TYR A 76 10.09 11.98 -8.98
N GLY A 77 8.98 12.32 -8.38
CA GLY A 77 8.76 12.23 -6.95
C GLY A 77 7.30 12.47 -6.62
N ILE A 78 6.95 12.12 -5.40
CA ILE A 78 5.62 12.43 -4.87
C ILE A 78 5.49 13.93 -4.58
N THR A 79 4.25 14.43 -4.59
CA THR A 79 3.95 15.85 -4.38
C THR A 79 4.00 16.27 -2.91
N GLY A 80 3.89 15.31 -1.98
CA GLY A 80 3.93 15.54 -0.54
C GLY A 80 4.42 14.31 0.20
N ASN A 81 5.07 14.48 1.36
CA ASN A 81 5.56 13.36 2.17
C ASN A 81 4.48 12.76 3.07
N GLU A 82 3.50 13.56 3.50
CA GLU A 82 2.38 13.10 4.34
C GLU A 82 1.38 12.33 3.47
N LEU A 83 1.44 11.00 3.51
CA LEU A 83 0.59 10.13 2.71
C LEU A 83 -0.59 9.61 3.54
N ASN A 84 -1.73 9.37 2.88
CA ASN A 84 -2.94 8.86 3.53
C ASN A 84 -3.31 7.46 3.07
N CYS A 85 -3.18 7.15 1.79
CA CYS A 85 -3.65 5.88 1.24
C CYS A 85 -2.84 5.44 0.01
N LEU A 86 -2.89 4.14 -0.26
CA LEU A 86 -2.36 3.50 -1.47
C LEU A 86 -3.43 2.61 -2.10
N LEU A 87 -3.45 2.56 -3.42
CA LEU A 87 -4.18 1.57 -4.20
C LEU A 87 -3.27 1.04 -5.30
N ASP A 88 -2.98 -0.26 -5.30
CA ASP A 88 -2.37 -0.92 -6.46
C ASP A 88 -3.44 -1.19 -7.51
N ASP A 89 -3.24 -0.70 -8.71
CA ASP A 89 -4.06 -1.03 -9.88
C ASP A 89 -3.25 -1.90 -10.85
N PRO A 90 -3.35 -3.24 -10.71
CA PRO A 90 -2.57 -4.16 -11.51
C PRO A 90 -2.98 -4.18 -12.98
N LYS A 91 -4.19 -3.69 -13.31
CA LYS A 91 -4.70 -3.62 -14.68
C LYS A 91 -3.92 -2.59 -15.49
N ASP A 92 -3.72 -1.41 -14.91
CA ASP A 92 -3.03 -0.32 -15.58
C ASP A 92 -1.55 -0.21 -15.19
N SER A 93 -1.08 -1.07 -14.26
CA SER A 93 0.30 -1.06 -13.74
C SER A 93 0.65 0.25 -13.05
N ILE A 94 -0.29 0.78 -12.28
CA ILE A 94 -0.20 2.04 -11.56
C ILE A 94 -0.38 1.82 -10.07
N LEU A 95 0.47 2.46 -9.26
CA LEU A 95 0.21 2.67 -7.84
C LEU A 95 -0.36 4.08 -7.65
N TRP A 96 -1.59 4.14 -7.19
CA TRP A 96 -2.24 5.38 -6.80
C TRP A 96 -1.89 5.73 -5.35
N ILE A 97 -1.55 7.00 -5.11
CA ILE A 97 -1.06 7.49 -3.82
C ILE A 97 -1.85 8.74 -3.44
N GLY A 98 -2.68 8.65 -2.42
CA GLY A 98 -3.38 9.79 -1.84
C GLY A 98 -2.52 10.48 -0.80
N THR A 99 -2.46 11.82 -0.85
CA THR A 99 -1.65 12.63 0.06
C THR A 99 -2.52 13.52 0.93
N GLN A 100 -1.96 13.93 2.05
CA GLN A 100 -2.50 15.01 2.84
C GLN A 100 -2.08 16.36 2.23
N ARG A 101 -3.03 17.10 1.65
CA ARG A 101 -2.82 18.46 1.12
C ARG A 101 -1.86 18.61 -0.08
N ALA A 102 -1.57 17.52 -0.79
CA ALA A 102 -0.69 17.58 -1.97
C ALA A 102 -1.27 16.86 -3.20
N GLY A 103 -2.54 16.46 -3.15
CA GLY A 103 -3.28 15.86 -4.25
C GLY A 103 -3.13 14.36 -4.38
N LEU A 104 -3.51 13.86 -5.54
CA LEU A 104 -3.41 12.47 -5.95
C LEU A 104 -2.17 12.27 -6.81
N ASN A 105 -1.38 11.24 -6.53
CA ASN A 105 -0.23 10.84 -7.35
C ASN A 105 -0.49 9.46 -7.96
N ALA A 106 0.06 9.25 -9.16
CA ALA A 106 0.10 7.98 -9.86
C ALA A 106 1.56 7.62 -10.15
N TYR A 107 2.01 6.47 -9.67
CA TYR A 107 3.32 5.91 -10.02
C TYR A 107 3.15 4.82 -11.06
N ASP A 108 3.70 5.04 -12.24
CA ASP A 108 3.72 4.07 -13.34
C ASP A 108 4.91 3.12 -13.15
N TYR A 109 4.63 1.84 -12.91
CA TYR A 109 5.64 0.80 -12.72
C TYR A 109 6.47 0.51 -13.97
N VAL A 110 5.90 0.73 -15.16
CA VAL A 110 6.54 0.40 -16.43
C VAL A 110 7.58 1.44 -16.80
N ASN A 111 7.21 2.70 -16.63
CA ASN A 111 8.04 3.84 -17.03
C ASN A 111 8.88 4.41 -15.88
N ASP A 112 8.67 3.94 -14.64
CA ASP A 112 9.32 4.46 -13.43
C ASP A 112 9.11 5.98 -13.29
N THR A 113 7.85 6.43 -13.45
CA THR A 113 7.49 7.85 -13.47
C THR A 113 6.32 8.15 -12.55
N PHE A 114 6.29 9.38 -12.00
CA PHE A 114 5.16 9.91 -11.27
C PHE A 114 4.38 10.92 -12.10
N THR A 115 3.07 10.78 -12.10
CA THR A 115 2.12 11.82 -12.53
C THR A 115 1.34 12.28 -11.31
N PHE A 116 0.87 13.53 -11.32
CA PHE A 116 0.13 14.06 -10.19
C PHE A 116 -1.06 14.91 -10.64
N TYR A 117 -2.10 14.90 -9.82
CA TYR A 117 -3.35 15.62 -10.01
C TYR A 117 -3.59 16.50 -8.79
N ARG A 118 -3.81 17.78 -9.03
CA ARG A 118 -4.00 18.78 -7.99
C ARG A 118 -5.26 19.59 -8.21
N HIS A 119 -5.85 20.04 -7.12
CA HIS A 119 -6.95 20.98 -7.17
C HIS A 119 -6.52 22.31 -7.81
N ASN A 120 -7.35 22.82 -8.72
CA ASN A 120 -7.18 24.10 -9.34
C ASN A 120 -8.54 24.75 -9.57
N GLU A 121 -8.85 25.83 -8.85
CA GLU A 121 -10.13 26.56 -8.96
C GLU A 121 -10.43 27.06 -10.38
N ALA A 122 -9.41 27.26 -11.21
CA ALA A 122 -9.58 27.69 -12.59
C ALA A 122 -9.86 26.54 -13.57
N VAL A 123 -9.78 25.27 -13.11
CA VAL A 123 -9.96 24.06 -13.92
C VAL A 123 -11.06 23.22 -13.28
N PRO A 124 -12.32 23.31 -13.77
CA PRO A 124 -13.45 22.58 -13.18
C PRO A 124 -13.30 21.07 -13.14
N GLU A 125 -12.51 20.50 -14.06
CA GLU A 125 -12.22 19.07 -14.16
C GLU A 125 -11.03 18.63 -13.27
N SER A 126 -10.46 19.55 -12.49
CA SER A 126 -9.44 19.18 -11.50
C SER A 126 -10.07 18.47 -10.29
N ILE A 127 -9.28 17.66 -9.57
CA ILE A 127 -9.74 17.05 -8.32
C ILE A 127 -10.30 18.13 -7.37
N ILE A 128 -11.33 17.74 -6.61
CA ILE A 128 -12.10 18.69 -5.79
C ILE A 128 -11.32 19.30 -4.63
N THR A 129 -10.24 18.63 -4.21
CA THR A 129 -9.31 19.10 -3.16
C THR A 129 -8.00 18.31 -3.21
N ASP A 130 -6.93 18.89 -2.71
CA ASP A 130 -5.62 18.23 -2.56
C ASP A 130 -5.55 17.26 -1.37
N ASP A 131 -6.59 17.12 -0.59
CA ASP A 131 -6.62 16.30 0.64
C ASP A 131 -7.35 14.97 0.39
N VAL A 132 -6.60 13.98 -0.15
CA VAL A 132 -7.11 12.66 -0.52
C VAL A 132 -7.01 11.71 0.66
N THR A 133 -8.12 11.11 1.09
CA THR A 133 -8.17 10.24 2.27
C THR A 133 -8.23 8.76 1.96
N ASN A 134 -8.88 8.37 0.84
CA ASN A 134 -8.91 6.98 0.39
C ASN A 134 -9.18 6.89 -1.12
N ILE A 135 -8.81 5.76 -1.73
CA ILE A 135 -8.95 5.49 -3.16
C ILE A 135 -9.42 4.05 -3.31
N ILE A 136 -10.40 3.81 -4.17
CA ILE A 136 -10.78 2.46 -4.61
C ILE A 136 -10.98 2.44 -6.12
N ALA A 137 -10.61 1.33 -6.75
CA ALA A 137 -10.89 1.12 -8.17
C ALA A 137 -12.38 0.88 -8.40
N ALA A 138 -12.94 1.49 -9.44
CA ALA A 138 -14.24 1.19 -9.96
C ALA A 138 -14.17 0.06 -11.00
N ASP A 139 -15.31 -0.62 -11.25
CA ASP A 139 -15.37 -1.76 -12.18
C ASP A 139 -15.02 -1.39 -13.64
N ASP A 140 -15.24 -0.12 -14.00
CA ASP A 140 -15.01 0.43 -15.34
C ASP A 140 -13.56 0.92 -15.58
N GLY A 141 -12.70 0.85 -14.57
CA GLY A 141 -11.29 1.25 -14.63
C GLY A 141 -11.02 2.67 -14.13
N ASN A 142 -12.04 3.38 -13.70
CA ASN A 142 -11.92 4.69 -13.06
C ASN A 142 -11.74 4.56 -11.54
N LEU A 143 -11.65 5.67 -10.81
CA LEU A 143 -11.42 5.66 -9.38
C LEU A 143 -12.56 6.32 -8.62
N TRP A 144 -12.88 5.77 -7.46
CA TRP A 144 -13.60 6.50 -6.42
C TRP A 144 -12.57 7.05 -5.42
N VAL A 145 -12.57 8.37 -5.29
CA VAL A 145 -11.64 9.09 -4.40
C VAL A 145 -12.42 9.74 -3.29
N THR A 146 -12.06 9.47 -2.05
CA THR A 146 -12.64 10.20 -0.91
C THR A 146 -11.70 11.29 -0.44
N THR A 147 -12.27 12.36 0.06
CA THR A 147 -11.52 13.56 0.41
C THR A 147 -11.87 14.05 1.82
N TYR A 148 -10.98 14.80 2.42
CA TYR A 148 -11.23 15.43 3.70
C TYR A 148 -12.15 16.66 3.50
N TRP A 149 -13.34 16.64 4.09
CA TRP A 149 -14.35 17.70 4.06
C TRP A 149 -15.10 17.96 2.74
N LYS A 150 -14.71 17.35 1.60
CA LYS A 150 -15.36 17.59 0.31
C LYS A 150 -16.18 16.40 -0.23
N GLY A 151 -16.21 15.29 0.52
CA GLY A 151 -16.98 14.11 0.17
C GLY A 151 -16.27 13.15 -0.75
N ILE A 152 -16.97 12.67 -1.78
CA ILE A 152 -16.52 11.62 -2.70
C ILE A 152 -16.46 12.18 -4.11
N GLU A 153 -15.46 11.80 -4.86
CA GLU A 153 -15.23 12.14 -6.24
C GLU A 153 -15.10 10.88 -7.10
N TYR A 154 -15.64 10.92 -8.30
CA TYR A 154 -15.42 9.93 -9.33
C TYR A 154 -14.40 10.50 -10.32
N PHE A 155 -13.25 9.87 -10.37
CA PHE A 155 -12.08 10.32 -11.15
C PHE A 155 -11.93 9.40 -12.36
N ASP A 156 -12.02 9.97 -13.58
CA ASP A 156 -11.96 9.32 -14.89
C ASP A 156 -10.77 9.77 -15.74
#